data_664a4d9f825427370637a0b5f99551c7
#
_entry.id   664a4d9f825427370637a0b5f99551c7
#
_cell.length_a   1.000
_cell.length_b   1.000
_cell.length_c   1.000
_cell.angle_alpha   90.00
_cell.angle_beta   90.00
_cell.angle_gamma   90.00
#
_symmetry.space_group_name_H-M   'P 1'
#
loop_
_entity.id
_entity.type
_entity.pdbx_description
1 polymer ?
#
loop_
_entity_poly.entity_id
_entity_poly.type
_entity_poly.pdbx_seq_one_letter_code
_entity_poly.pdbx_strand_id
1 'polypeptide(L)'
;MICICLTLFSALNSHSFAQEAQGKQFAYFGLEPDIVTNYLGTSNRKLGYVRITIELMLEDVDDLELADHHSPLLRATAIEILGRQPEERVKSLTGREDIRRTFLETMRKLMKQETGSNMIKDVIFTKYIYYG
;
A
#
# COMPACT_ATOMS: atom_id res chain seq x y z
N MET A 1 -37.73 -66.32 -29.16
CA MET A 1 -36.82 -65.30 -29.63
C MET A 1 -36.84 -64.14 -28.64
N ILE A 2 -35.84 -64.08 -27.84
CA ILE A 2 -35.73 -63.07 -26.77
C ILE A 2 -34.81 -61.97 -27.31
N CYS A 3 -35.35 -60.76 -27.45
CA CYS A 3 -34.59 -59.60 -27.88
C CYS A 3 -34.14 -58.82 -26.62
N ILE A 4 -32.85 -58.90 -26.27
CA ILE A 4 -32.26 -58.19 -25.20
C ILE A 4 -31.81 -56.81 -25.70
N CYS A 5 -32.53 -55.74 -25.30
CA CYS A 5 -32.10 -54.39 -25.52
C CYS A 5 -31.11 -53.97 -24.41
N LEU A 6 -29.84 -53.87 -24.78
CA LEU A 6 -28.79 -53.37 -23.92
C LEU A 6 -28.79 -51.82 -24.03
N THR A 7 -29.34 -51.13 -23.04
CA THR A 7 -29.24 -49.69 -22.94
C THR A 7 -27.90 -49.30 -22.29
N LEU A 8 -26.98 -48.77 -23.10
CA LEU A 8 -25.78 -48.13 -22.60
C LEU A 8 -26.15 -46.80 -21.91
N PHE A 9 -26.01 -46.80 -20.62
CA PHE A 9 -26.10 -45.57 -19.81
C PHE A 9 -24.74 -44.88 -19.82
N SER A 10 -24.57 -43.89 -20.73
CA SER A 10 -23.38 -43.05 -20.73
C SER A 10 -23.47 -42.03 -19.60
N ALA A 11 -22.77 -42.29 -18.52
CA ALA A 11 -22.58 -41.32 -17.45
C ALA A 11 -21.64 -40.22 -17.95
N LEU A 12 -22.20 -39.08 -18.32
CA LEU A 12 -21.45 -37.84 -18.52
C LEU A 12 -20.95 -37.35 -17.17
N ASN A 13 -19.69 -37.64 -16.86
CA ASN A 13 -18.98 -36.98 -15.77
C ASN A 13 -18.74 -35.53 -16.17
N SER A 14 -19.65 -34.65 -15.75
CA SER A 14 -19.41 -33.21 -15.77
C SER A 14 -18.39 -32.91 -14.69
N HIS A 15 -17.13 -32.84 -15.04
CA HIS A 15 -16.11 -32.25 -14.20
C HIS A 15 -16.38 -30.75 -14.17
N SER A 16 -17.15 -30.31 -13.19
CA SER A 16 -17.19 -28.92 -12.80
C SER A 16 -15.81 -28.56 -12.28
N PHE A 17 -14.98 -27.99 -13.15
CA PHE A 17 -13.86 -27.19 -12.68
C PHE A 17 -14.48 -26.01 -11.93
N ALA A 18 -14.57 -26.11 -10.62
CA ALA A 18 -14.75 -24.95 -9.78
C ALA A 18 -13.54 -24.05 -10.05
N GLN A 19 -13.75 -23.02 -10.85
CA GLN A 19 -12.82 -21.93 -10.98
C GLN A 19 -12.75 -21.32 -9.60
N GLU A 20 -11.71 -21.67 -8.83
CA GLU A 20 -11.39 -20.97 -7.59
C GLU A 20 -11.26 -19.51 -8.01
N ALA A 21 -12.19 -18.67 -7.52
CA ALA A 21 -12.07 -17.24 -7.63
C ALA A 21 -10.71 -16.89 -7.01
N GLN A 22 -9.74 -16.52 -7.85
CA GLN A 22 -8.44 -16.08 -7.36
C GLN A 22 -8.70 -14.89 -6.45
N GLY A 23 -8.60 -15.08 -5.12
CA GLY A 23 -8.69 -14.03 -4.14
C GLY A 23 -7.65 -12.95 -4.47
N LYS A 24 -7.93 -11.70 -4.11
CA LYS A 24 -6.99 -10.60 -4.25
C LYS A 24 -5.65 -10.99 -3.64
N GLN A 25 -4.59 -10.84 -4.41
CA GLN A 25 -3.23 -11.08 -3.95
C GLN A 25 -2.61 -9.74 -3.57
N PHE A 26 -2.30 -9.55 -2.29
CA PHE A 26 -1.61 -8.35 -1.82
C PHE A 26 -0.22 -8.23 -2.44
N ALA A 27 0.21 -6.99 -2.65
CA ALA A 27 1.54 -6.67 -3.11
C ALA A 27 2.13 -5.53 -2.28
N TYR A 28 3.45 -5.39 -2.31
CA TYR A 28 4.17 -4.32 -1.65
C TYR A 28 4.89 -3.46 -2.68
N PHE A 29 4.79 -2.16 -2.53
CA PHE A 29 5.43 -1.18 -3.39
C PHE A 29 6.28 -0.22 -2.57
N GLY A 30 7.58 -0.21 -2.79
CA GLY A 30 8.51 0.71 -2.12
C GLY A 30 8.54 2.08 -2.77
N LEU A 31 8.39 3.14 -1.99
CA LEU A 31 8.60 4.52 -2.44
C LEU A 31 10.10 4.85 -2.38
N GLU A 32 10.84 4.35 -3.34
CA GLU A 32 12.28 4.56 -3.42
C GLU A 32 12.66 5.79 -4.25
N PRO A 33 13.82 6.40 -3.96
CA PRO A 33 14.71 6.20 -2.81
C PRO A 33 14.08 6.68 -1.48
N ASP A 34 14.78 6.43 -0.34
CA ASP A 34 14.35 6.95 0.98
C ASP A 34 13.96 8.42 0.90
N ILE A 35 12.95 8.78 1.65
CA ILE A 35 12.54 10.17 1.78
C ILE A 35 13.34 10.81 2.92
N VAL A 36 14.02 11.90 2.59
CA VAL A 36 14.77 12.71 3.55
C VAL A 36 14.24 14.12 3.50
N THR A 37 13.73 14.62 4.61
CA THR A 37 13.19 15.98 4.69
C THR A 37 13.31 16.54 6.12
N ASN A 38 13.28 17.87 6.22
CA ASN A 38 13.22 18.52 7.51
C ASN A 38 11.82 18.42 8.11
N TYR A 39 11.76 18.40 9.43
CA TYR A 39 10.54 18.59 10.21
C TYR A 39 10.58 19.95 10.91
N LEU A 40 9.46 20.37 11.51
CA LEU A 40 9.39 21.63 12.25
C LEU A 40 10.18 21.53 13.56
N GLY A 41 11.33 22.21 13.61
CA GLY A 41 12.13 22.28 14.83
C GLY A 41 11.55 23.27 15.84
N THR A 42 11.83 23.02 17.12
CA THR A 42 11.48 23.93 18.23
C THR A 42 12.50 25.07 18.41
N SER A 43 13.63 24.99 17.71
CA SER A 43 14.74 25.94 17.81
C SER A 43 15.21 26.38 16.41
N ASN A 44 15.38 27.67 16.21
CA ASN A 44 15.92 28.26 15.00
C ASN A 44 17.40 27.92 14.74
N ARG A 45 18.06 27.21 15.64
CA ARG A 45 19.51 26.96 15.59
C ARG A 45 19.91 25.62 14.96
N LYS A 46 19.01 24.63 14.88
CA LYS A 46 19.25 23.33 14.26
C LYS A 46 18.01 22.88 13.51
N LEU A 47 18.20 22.69 12.21
CA LEU A 47 17.20 21.98 11.42
C LEU A 47 17.35 20.48 11.66
N GLY A 48 16.33 19.88 12.28
CA GLY A 48 16.21 18.44 12.33
C GLY A 48 15.77 17.89 10.99
N TYR A 49 16.17 16.68 10.69
CA TYR A 49 15.66 15.96 9.55
C TYR A 49 15.29 14.53 9.90
N VAL A 50 14.39 13.97 9.10
CA VAL A 50 13.93 12.60 9.21
C VAL A 50 14.22 11.88 7.91
N ARG A 51 14.67 10.63 8.00
CA ARG A 51 14.87 9.72 6.89
C ARG A 51 13.94 8.54 7.06
N ILE A 52 13.09 8.31 6.09
CA ILE A 52 12.07 7.27 6.12
C ILE A 52 12.11 6.45 4.84
N THR A 53 12.08 5.14 4.99
CA THR A 53 11.77 4.20 3.91
C THR A 53 10.31 3.79 4.05
N ILE A 54 9.53 4.00 3.01
CA ILE A 54 8.08 3.74 2.99
C ILE A 54 7.78 2.60 2.03
N GLU A 55 7.03 1.62 2.51
CA GLU A 55 6.40 0.61 1.68
C GLU A 55 4.89 0.74 1.76
N LEU A 56 4.25 0.68 0.61
CA LEU A 56 2.80 0.63 0.49
C LEU A 56 2.36 -0.82 0.33
N MET A 57 1.43 -1.26 1.17
CA MET A 57 0.73 -2.50 0.96
C MET A 57 -0.46 -2.24 0.04
N LEU A 58 -0.49 -2.89 -1.11
CA LEU A 58 -1.54 -2.74 -2.11
C LEU A 58 -2.58 -3.84 -1.99
N GLU A 59 -3.82 -3.53 -2.30
CA GLU A 59 -4.94 -4.48 -2.27
C GLU A 59 -4.78 -5.60 -3.29
N ASP A 60 -4.13 -5.32 -4.42
CA ASP A 60 -3.91 -6.29 -5.48
C ASP A 60 -2.56 -6.09 -6.17
N VAL A 61 -1.95 -7.18 -6.61
CA VAL A 61 -0.71 -7.17 -7.38
C VAL A 61 -0.85 -6.41 -8.70
N ASP A 62 -2.04 -6.39 -9.28
CA ASP A 62 -2.33 -5.66 -10.51
C ASP A 62 -2.26 -4.12 -10.34
N ASP A 63 -2.28 -3.63 -9.09
CA ASP A 63 -2.14 -2.21 -8.76
C ASP A 63 -0.68 -1.72 -8.78
N LEU A 64 0.31 -2.60 -8.91
CA LEU A 64 1.74 -2.23 -8.86
C LEU A 64 2.13 -1.19 -9.93
N GLU A 65 1.70 -1.38 -11.17
CA GLU A 65 1.99 -0.45 -12.25
C GLU A 65 1.37 0.93 -12.01
N LEU A 66 0.16 0.95 -11.49
CA LEU A 66 -0.54 2.18 -11.16
C LEU A 66 0.11 2.92 -9.99
N ALA A 67 0.59 2.19 -8.98
CA ALA A 67 1.36 2.76 -7.87
C ALA A 67 2.69 3.36 -8.37
N ASP A 68 3.39 2.68 -9.25
CA ASP A 68 4.64 3.16 -9.86
C ASP A 68 4.41 4.44 -10.66
N HIS A 69 3.37 4.47 -11.49
CA HIS A 69 3.00 5.65 -12.27
C HIS A 69 2.74 6.88 -11.39
N HIS A 70 2.14 6.71 -10.22
CA HIS A 70 1.84 7.79 -9.28
C HIS A 70 2.90 7.99 -8.19
N SER A 71 4.00 7.26 -8.25
CA SER A 71 5.09 7.34 -7.26
C SER A 71 5.60 8.77 -7.02
N PRO A 72 5.82 9.62 -8.04
CA PRO A 72 6.25 11.00 -7.80
C PRO A 72 5.26 11.81 -6.95
N LEU A 73 3.97 11.64 -7.19
CA LEU A 73 2.92 12.32 -6.43
C LEU A 73 2.84 11.81 -4.99
N LEU A 74 2.93 10.49 -4.79
CA LEU A 74 2.97 9.88 -3.46
C LEU A 74 4.19 10.33 -2.66
N ARG A 75 5.35 10.43 -3.29
CA ARG A 75 6.58 10.93 -2.66
C ARG A 75 6.46 12.39 -2.26
N ALA A 76 5.95 13.25 -3.14
CA ALA A 76 5.74 14.66 -2.86
C ALA A 76 4.77 14.85 -1.68
N THR A 77 3.71 14.06 -1.62
CA THR A 77 2.75 14.06 -0.52
C THR A 77 3.40 13.65 0.81
N ALA A 78 4.24 12.62 0.78
CA ALA A 78 4.98 12.17 1.97
C ALA A 78 5.91 13.26 2.50
N ILE A 79 6.64 13.94 1.62
CA ILE A 79 7.52 15.06 1.98
C ILE A 79 6.72 16.20 2.63
N GLU A 80 5.58 16.53 2.07
CA GLU A 80 4.70 17.58 2.59
C GLU A 80 4.16 17.23 3.98
N ILE A 81 3.71 16.01 4.19
CA ILE A 81 3.23 15.55 5.50
C ILE A 81 4.34 15.63 6.55
N LEU A 82 5.53 15.11 6.22
CA LEU A 82 6.68 15.11 7.13
C LEU A 82 7.15 16.52 7.47
N GLY A 83 7.21 17.41 6.49
CA GLY A 83 7.66 18.78 6.65
C GLY A 83 6.80 19.63 7.60
N ARG A 84 5.58 19.20 7.86
CA ARG A 84 4.63 19.85 8.78
C ARG A 84 4.62 19.28 10.18
N GLN A 85 5.36 18.19 10.43
CA GLN A 85 5.35 17.53 11.73
C GLN A 85 6.23 18.26 12.73
N PRO A 86 5.75 18.51 13.95
CA PRO A 86 6.59 19.05 15.02
C PRO A 86 7.59 17.99 15.52
N GLU A 87 8.73 18.47 16.01
CA GLU A 87 9.83 17.63 16.50
C GLU A 87 9.39 16.55 17.49
N GLU A 88 8.59 16.92 18.47
CA GLU A 88 8.09 15.99 19.49
C GLU A 88 7.27 14.84 18.90
N ARG A 89 6.52 15.08 17.84
CA ARG A 89 5.76 14.06 17.15
C ARG A 89 6.68 13.14 16.33
N VAL A 90 7.67 13.70 15.66
CA VAL A 90 8.66 12.92 14.90
C VAL A 90 9.45 11.99 15.81
N LYS A 91 9.82 12.45 17.01
CA LYS A 91 10.68 11.71 17.93
C LYS A 91 9.97 10.74 18.88
N SER A 92 8.65 10.76 18.97
CA SER A 92 7.88 9.86 19.83
C SER A 92 7.32 8.66 19.07
N LEU A 93 7.15 7.52 19.77
CA LEU A 93 6.53 6.33 19.18
C LEU A 93 5.07 6.56 18.83
N THR A 94 4.33 7.25 19.69
CA THR A 94 2.92 7.62 19.43
C THR A 94 2.81 8.55 18.23
N GLY A 95 3.69 9.57 18.16
CA GLY A 95 3.73 10.50 17.04
C GLY A 95 4.09 9.83 15.72
N ARG A 96 5.02 8.88 15.73
CA ARG A 96 5.35 8.07 14.55
C ARG A 96 4.15 7.30 14.02
N GLU A 97 3.36 6.71 14.89
CA GLU A 97 2.13 6.00 14.50
C GLU A 97 1.07 6.96 13.97
N ASP A 98 0.91 8.13 14.56
CA ASP A 98 0.01 9.18 14.07
C ASP A 98 0.43 9.66 12.67
N ILE A 99 1.72 9.82 12.43
CA ILE A 99 2.28 10.17 11.12
C ILE A 99 1.97 9.06 10.10
N ARG A 100 2.16 7.81 10.47
CA ARG A 100 1.86 6.66 9.61
C ARG A 100 0.38 6.62 9.20
N ARG A 101 -0.51 6.84 10.16
CA ARG A 101 -1.97 6.92 9.88
C ARG A 101 -2.30 8.09 8.97
N THR A 102 -1.69 9.25 9.18
CA THR A 102 -1.88 10.41 8.31
C THR A 102 -1.44 10.08 6.88
N PHE A 103 -0.31 9.39 6.69
CA PHE A 103 0.10 8.93 5.38
C PHE A 103 -0.95 8.00 4.75
N LEU A 104 -1.40 7.00 5.50
CA LEU A 104 -2.37 6.04 5.01
C LEU A 104 -3.65 6.72 4.53
N GLU A 105 -4.24 7.58 5.35
CA GLU A 105 -5.49 8.28 5.02
C GLU A 105 -5.30 9.23 3.84
N THR A 106 -4.23 10.01 3.82
CA THR A 106 -3.96 10.99 2.76
C THR A 106 -3.66 10.30 1.44
N MET A 107 -2.83 9.27 1.44
CA MET A 107 -2.46 8.54 0.22
C MET A 107 -3.63 7.74 -0.35
N ARG A 108 -4.48 7.15 0.50
CA ARG A 108 -5.72 6.50 0.07
C ARG A 108 -6.66 7.48 -0.63
N LYS A 109 -6.89 8.63 -0.02
CA LYS A 109 -7.73 9.67 -0.59
C LYS A 109 -7.18 10.17 -1.91
N LEU A 110 -5.87 10.39 -1.97
CA LEU A 110 -5.17 10.84 -3.17
C LEU A 110 -5.33 9.83 -4.31
N MET A 111 -5.02 8.57 -4.07
CA MET A 111 -5.11 7.53 -5.10
C MET A 111 -6.55 7.29 -5.55
N LYS A 112 -7.52 7.42 -4.65
CA LYS A 112 -8.92 7.35 -5.03
C LYS A 112 -9.32 8.51 -5.95
N GLN A 113 -8.83 9.72 -5.70
CA GLN A 113 -9.07 10.88 -6.57
C GLN A 113 -8.41 10.71 -7.94
N GLU A 114 -7.19 10.20 -7.98
CA GLU A 114 -6.42 10.06 -9.23
C GLU A 114 -6.85 8.84 -10.07
N THR A 115 -7.23 7.74 -9.44
CA THR A 115 -7.47 6.45 -10.10
C THR A 115 -8.88 5.92 -9.96
N GLY A 116 -9.65 6.45 -9.00
CA GLY A 116 -10.97 5.91 -8.63
C GLY A 116 -10.92 4.65 -7.75
N SER A 117 -9.73 4.17 -7.39
CA SER A 117 -9.53 2.93 -6.65
C SER A 117 -8.92 3.17 -5.25
N ASN A 118 -9.41 2.41 -4.27
CA ASN A 118 -8.82 2.29 -2.93
C ASN A 118 -7.71 1.24 -2.93
N MET A 119 -6.67 1.45 -3.72
CA MET A 119 -5.62 0.47 -3.92
C MET A 119 -4.63 0.32 -2.75
N ILE A 120 -4.52 1.31 -1.87
CA ILE A 120 -3.60 1.27 -0.73
C ILE A 120 -4.31 0.67 0.49
N LYS A 121 -3.83 -0.50 0.93
CA LYS A 121 -4.32 -1.19 2.12
C LYS A 121 -3.68 -0.67 3.39
N ASP A 122 -2.36 -0.50 3.37
CA ASP A 122 -1.59 -0.03 4.52
C ASP A 122 -0.31 0.70 4.10
N VAL A 123 0.28 1.41 5.04
CA VAL A 123 1.57 2.09 4.91
C VAL A 123 2.51 1.56 5.98
N ILE A 124 3.70 1.14 5.57
CA ILE A 124 4.71 0.54 6.43
C ILE A 124 5.97 1.40 6.39
N PHE A 125 6.49 1.77 7.56
CA PHE A 125 7.81 2.39 7.69
C PHE A 125 8.83 1.28 7.98
N THR A 126 9.62 0.92 6.97
CA THR A 126 10.67 -0.09 7.13
C THR A 126 11.96 0.51 7.70
N LYS A 127 12.13 1.79 7.56
CA LYS A 127 13.17 2.59 8.20
C LYS A 127 12.60 3.91 8.68
N TYR A 128 12.96 4.31 9.88
CA TYR A 128 12.56 5.59 10.44
C TYR A 128 13.67 6.12 11.34
N ILE A 129 14.42 7.08 10.85
CA ILE A 129 15.58 7.67 11.53
C ILE A 129 15.42 9.18 11.57
N TYR A 130 15.66 9.78 12.69
CA TYR A 130 15.63 11.23 12.86
C TYR A 130 16.94 11.75 13.43
N TYR A 131 17.26 12.99 13.09
CA TYR A 131 18.45 13.71 13.51
C TYR A 131 18.09 15.13 13.92
N GLY A 132 18.72 15.59 14.98
CA GLY A 132 18.48 16.96 15.46
C GLY A 132 18.01 17.11 16.89
#